data_263fbd16a2bb93cf2e35bd027a174d7c
#
_entry.id   263fbd16a2bb93cf2e35bd027a174d7c
#
_cell.length_a   1.000
_cell.length_b   1.000
_cell.length_c   1.000
_cell.angle_alpha   90.00
_cell.angle_beta   90.00
_cell.angle_gamma   90.00
#
_symmetry.space_group_name_H-M   'P 1'
#
loop_
_entity.id
_entity.type
_entity.pdbx_description
1 polymer ?
#
loop_
_entity_poly.entity_id
_entity_poly.type
_entity_poly.pdbx_seq_one_letter_code
_entity_poly.pdbx_strand_id
1 'polypeptide(L)'
;YDVTGGRVTIDGQDIRDVTQDSLRAEIGIVPQDTVLFNDTVYYNIAYGRPSASPAEIEEAARMARIHDFVMSLPDGYQTRVGERGLKLSGGEKQRVAIARTILKQPSILLFDEATSALDTHTEQEIQKSLREVSANRTTLVIAHRLSTIVDADEIIVLDEGRIVERGRHAELLAADGAY
;
A
#
# COMPACT_ATOMS: atom_id res chain seq x y z
N TYR A 1 2.62 7.81 19.00
CA TYR A 1 2.11 7.51 20.35
C TYR A 1 2.83 6.26 20.86
N ASP A 2 3.28 6.29 22.12
CA ASP A 2 3.80 5.10 22.77
C ASP A 2 2.67 4.23 23.29
N VAL A 3 2.90 2.91 23.31
CA VAL A 3 1.93 1.99 23.89
C VAL A 3 1.85 2.19 25.41
N THR A 4 0.64 2.09 25.98
CA THR A 4 0.42 2.23 27.43
C THR A 4 0.84 0.99 28.21
N GLY A 5 1.02 -0.15 27.55
CA GLY A 5 1.50 -1.40 28.09
C GLY A 5 1.92 -2.35 26.98
N GLY A 6 2.73 -3.34 27.27
CA GLY A 6 3.27 -4.24 26.27
C GLY A 6 4.34 -3.60 25.39
N ARG A 7 4.56 -4.19 24.21
CA ARG A 7 5.54 -3.72 23.23
C ARG A 7 5.15 -4.12 21.81
N VAL A 8 5.61 -3.36 20.84
CA VAL A 8 5.56 -3.70 19.40
C VAL A 8 6.97 -4.11 18.98
N THR A 9 7.11 -5.25 18.33
CA THR A 9 8.40 -5.76 17.88
C THR A 9 8.39 -6.09 16.39
N ILE A 10 9.53 -5.90 15.72
CA ILE A 10 9.81 -6.38 14.36
C ILE A 10 11.01 -7.32 14.47
N ASP A 11 10.85 -8.57 14.05
CA ASP A 11 11.86 -9.64 14.17
C ASP A 11 12.44 -9.77 15.58
N GLY A 12 11.56 -9.63 16.60
CA GLY A 12 11.92 -9.70 18.02
C GLY A 12 12.56 -8.43 18.60
N GLN A 13 12.88 -7.43 17.79
CA GLN A 13 13.44 -6.15 18.21
C GLN A 13 12.32 -5.15 18.54
N ASP A 14 12.35 -4.55 19.73
CA ASP A 14 11.37 -3.52 20.12
C ASP A 14 11.56 -2.25 19.26
N ILE A 15 10.47 -1.73 18.70
CA ILE A 15 10.52 -0.53 17.85
C ILE A 15 11.02 0.71 18.59
N ARG A 16 10.99 0.72 19.93
CA ARG A 16 11.52 1.82 20.76
C ARG A 16 13.04 1.83 20.83
N ASP A 17 13.69 0.70 20.51
CA ASP A 17 15.14 0.52 20.58
C ASP A 17 15.83 0.84 19.24
N VAL A 18 15.09 1.29 18.24
CA VAL A 18 15.57 1.65 16.91
C VAL A 18 15.28 3.11 16.57
N THR A 19 16.00 3.66 15.60
CA THR A 19 15.71 5.01 15.11
C THR A 19 14.44 5.03 14.27
N GLN A 20 13.72 6.15 14.29
CA GLN A 20 12.53 6.29 13.44
C GLN A 20 12.86 6.17 11.95
N ASP A 21 14.03 6.64 11.53
CA ASP A 21 14.45 6.59 10.12
C ASP A 21 14.68 5.15 9.66
N SER A 22 15.37 4.31 10.49
CA SER A 22 15.55 2.89 10.18
C SER A 22 14.22 2.14 10.14
N LEU A 23 13.32 2.39 11.09
CA LEU A 23 12.00 1.79 11.12
C LEU A 23 11.17 2.17 9.89
N ARG A 24 11.13 3.47 9.55
CA ARG A 24 10.39 3.97 8.41
C ARG A 24 10.95 3.48 7.08
N ALA A 25 12.25 3.25 6.98
CA ALA A 25 12.87 2.69 5.77
C ALA A 25 12.28 1.33 5.42
N GLU A 26 12.04 0.48 6.42
CA GLU A 26 11.50 -0.88 6.25
C GLU A 26 9.99 -0.96 6.01
N ILE A 27 9.25 0.11 6.25
CA ILE A 27 7.78 0.12 6.13
C ILE A 27 7.34 0.91 4.90
N GLY A 28 6.57 0.28 4.02
CA GLY A 28 5.85 0.93 2.92
C GLY A 28 4.36 0.99 3.22
N ILE A 29 3.74 2.14 3.00
CA ILE A 29 2.33 2.35 3.26
C ILE A 29 1.63 2.76 1.97
N VAL A 30 0.53 2.09 1.64
CA VAL A 30 -0.44 2.53 0.64
C VAL A 30 -1.69 2.95 1.40
N PRO A 31 -1.91 4.26 1.58
CA PRO A 31 -3.03 4.76 2.38
C PRO A 31 -4.34 4.71 1.61
N GLN A 32 -5.46 4.76 2.32
CA GLN A 32 -6.80 4.89 1.76
C GLN A 32 -6.93 6.14 0.88
N ASP A 33 -6.56 7.29 1.44
CA ASP A 33 -6.58 8.57 0.73
C ASP A 33 -5.18 8.93 0.25
N THR A 34 -4.97 8.79 -1.05
CA THR A 34 -3.68 9.13 -1.67
C THR A 34 -3.58 10.63 -1.94
N VAL A 35 -2.59 11.26 -1.31
CA VAL A 35 -2.20 12.65 -1.57
C VAL A 35 -1.03 12.67 -2.56
N LEU A 36 -1.17 13.52 -3.58
CA LEU A 36 -0.11 13.82 -4.54
C LEU A 36 0.50 15.19 -4.24
N PHE A 37 1.81 15.28 -4.41
CA PHE A 37 2.51 16.55 -4.42
C PHE A 37 2.14 17.35 -5.67
N ASN A 38 2.07 18.67 -5.56
CA ASN A 38 1.88 19.59 -6.69
C ASN A 38 3.15 19.65 -7.55
N ASP A 39 3.51 18.54 -8.16
CA ASP A 39 4.71 18.36 -8.97
C ASP A 39 4.44 17.33 -10.08
N THR A 40 5.46 16.91 -10.81
CA THR A 40 5.35 15.92 -11.89
C THR A 40 4.95 14.54 -11.39
N VAL A 41 4.41 13.71 -12.28
CA VAL A 41 4.19 12.27 -12.00
C VAL A 41 5.52 11.61 -11.62
N TYR A 42 6.60 11.95 -12.34
CA TYR A 42 7.95 11.49 -12.04
C TYR A 42 8.33 11.75 -10.58
N TYR A 43 8.23 13.01 -10.13
CA TYR A 43 8.55 13.39 -8.75
C TYR A 43 7.70 12.62 -7.74
N ASN A 44 6.40 12.48 -8.00
CA ASN A 44 5.49 11.77 -7.12
C ASN A 44 5.86 10.30 -6.92
N ILE A 45 6.36 9.61 -7.95
CA ILE A 45 6.83 8.23 -7.85
C ILE A 45 8.24 8.19 -7.21
N ALA A 46 9.16 9.04 -7.69
CA ALA A 46 10.54 9.13 -7.21
C ALA A 46 10.64 9.43 -5.71
N TYR A 47 9.61 10.05 -5.13
CA TYR A 47 9.54 10.32 -3.69
C TYR A 47 9.68 9.06 -2.82
N GLY A 48 9.33 7.88 -3.34
CA GLY A 48 9.55 6.59 -2.66
C GLY A 48 11.03 6.28 -2.43
N ARG A 49 11.90 6.65 -3.39
CA ARG A 49 13.35 6.52 -3.34
C ARG A 49 13.99 7.56 -4.27
N PRO A 50 14.35 8.74 -3.75
CA PRO A 50 14.86 9.86 -4.56
C PRO A 50 16.14 9.54 -5.36
N SER A 51 16.91 8.54 -4.95
CA SER A 51 18.13 8.09 -5.64
C SER A 51 17.87 7.10 -6.79
N ALA A 52 16.60 6.75 -7.05
CA ALA A 52 16.26 5.81 -8.11
C ALA A 52 16.51 6.39 -9.50
N SER A 53 16.98 5.54 -10.41
CA SER A 53 17.14 5.88 -11.81
C SER A 53 15.77 6.03 -12.52
N PRO A 54 15.71 6.75 -13.65
CA PRO A 54 14.51 6.84 -14.46
C PRO A 54 13.95 5.46 -14.86
N ALA A 55 14.81 4.50 -15.18
CA ALA A 55 14.39 3.15 -15.54
C ALA A 55 13.70 2.40 -14.38
N GLU A 56 14.19 2.57 -13.14
CA GLU A 56 13.56 1.98 -11.95
C GLU A 56 12.20 2.63 -11.65
N ILE A 57 12.06 3.94 -11.88
CA ILE A 57 10.80 4.67 -11.73
C ILE A 57 9.77 4.17 -12.74
N GLU A 58 10.17 4.02 -14.01
CA GLU A 58 9.30 3.47 -15.05
C GLU A 58 8.89 2.03 -14.76
N GLU A 59 9.82 1.20 -14.29
CA GLU A 59 9.51 -0.19 -13.93
C GLU A 59 8.53 -0.27 -12.76
N ALA A 60 8.71 0.55 -11.72
CA ALA A 60 7.76 0.65 -10.62
C ALA A 60 6.37 1.10 -11.12
N ALA A 61 6.31 2.01 -12.08
CA ALA A 61 5.06 2.46 -12.70
C ALA A 61 4.40 1.35 -13.54
N ARG A 62 5.18 0.51 -14.25
CA ARG A 62 4.65 -0.66 -14.98
C ARG A 62 4.07 -1.69 -14.02
N MET A 63 4.78 -2.02 -12.96
CA MET A 63 4.30 -2.93 -11.92
C MET A 63 3.01 -2.43 -11.26
N ALA A 64 2.88 -1.12 -11.05
CA ALA A 64 1.68 -0.47 -10.53
C ALA A 64 0.57 -0.23 -11.58
N ARG A 65 0.75 -0.68 -12.82
CA ARG A 65 -0.22 -0.50 -13.92
C ARG A 65 -0.60 0.96 -14.21
N ILE A 66 0.33 1.91 -13.99
CA ILE A 66 0.11 3.33 -14.27
C ILE A 66 0.93 3.84 -15.47
N HIS A 67 1.94 3.08 -15.92
CA HIS A 67 2.86 3.48 -16.98
C HIS A 67 2.15 3.88 -18.27
N ASP A 68 1.26 3.04 -18.80
CA ASP A 68 0.60 3.27 -20.09
C ASP A 68 -0.30 4.53 -20.03
N PHE A 69 -0.98 4.73 -18.89
CA PHE A 69 -1.74 5.97 -18.65
C PHE A 69 -0.81 7.18 -18.66
N VAL A 70 0.32 7.13 -17.95
CA VAL A 70 1.29 8.24 -17.91
C VAL A 70 1.83 8.55 -19.30
N MET A 71 2.14 7.53 -20.10
CA MET A 71 2.63 7.69 -21.48
C MET A 71 1.56 8.25 -22.44
N SER A 72 0.27 8.15 -22.10
CA SER A 72 -0.82 8.78 -22.86
C SER A 72 -0.98 10.28 -22.60
N LEU A 73 -0.35 10.79 -21.53
CA LEU A 73 -0.39 12.21 -21.19
C LEU A 73 0.54 13.03 -22.12
N PRO A 74 0.21 14.31 -22.45
CA PRO A 74 1.01 15.11 -23.36
C PRO A 74 2.49 15.22 -23.00
N ASP A 75 2.80 15.37 -21.70
CA ASP A 75 4.16 15.52 -21.17
C ASP A 75 4.67 14.23 -20.47
N GLY A 76 3.94 13.10 -20.63
CA GLY A 76 4.30 11.82 -20.02
C GLY A 76 4.58 11.96 -18.52
N TYR A 77 5.71 11.46 -18.08
CA TYR A 77 6.16 11.54 -16.67
C TYR A 77 6.40 12.97 -16.18
N GLN A 78 6.59 13.95 -17.08
CA GLN A 78 6.79 15.35 -16.72
C GLN A 78 5.46 16.10 -16.55
N THR A 79 4.33 15.45 -16.77
CA THR A 79 3.01 16.04 -16.54
C THR A 79 2.86 16.41 -15.07
N ARG A 80 2.54 17.69 -14.82
CA ARG A 80 2.28 18.19 -13.47
C ARG A 80 0.90 17.74 -13.00
N VAL A 81 0.85 17.19 -11.79
CA VAL A 81 -0.36 16.67 -11.14
C VAL A 81 -0.57 17.34 -9.77
N GLY A 82 -1.68 17.04 -9.13
CA GLY A 82 -2.05 17.60 -7.84
C GLY A 82 -3.08 18.74 -7.97
N GLU A 83 -3.23 19.58 -6.94
CA GLU A 83 -4.27 20.62 -6.91
C GLU A 83 -4.11 21.68 -7.99
N ARG A 84 -2.86 21.98 -8.38
CA ARG A 84 -2.49 23.02 -9.36
C ARG A 84 -2.12 22.45 -10.74
N GLY A 85 -2.29 21.16 -10.96
CA GLY A 85 -1.99 20.45 -12.19
C GLY A 85 -3.15 19.60 -12.68
N LEU A 86 -2.85 18.58 -13.49
CA LEU A 86 -3.83 17.62 -13.94
C LEU A 86 -4.41 16.86 -12.73
N LYS A 87 -5.72 16.82 -12.63
CA LYS A 87 -6.41 16.03 -11.60
C LYS A 87 -6.51 14.58 -12.02
N LEU A 88 -5.83 13.71 -11.30
CA LEU A 88 -5.93 12.27 -11.46
C LEU A 88 -7.19 11.74 -10.79
N SER A 89 -7.80 10.70 -11.37
CA SER A 89 -8.86 9.92 -10.74
C SER A 89 -8.37 9.22 -9.46
N GLY A 90 -9.28 8.75 -8.62
CA GLY A 90 -8.92 7.99 -7.42
C GLY A 90 -8.04 6.78 -7.72
N GLY A 91 -8.38 6.01 -8.77
CA GLY A 91 -7.59 4.85 -9.18
C GLY A 91 -6.20 5.18 -9.70
N GLU A 92 -6.04 6.28 -10.44
CA GLU A 92 -4.73 6.73 -10.92
C GLU A 92 -3.85 7.20 -9.75
N LYS A 93 -4.41 7.97 -8.80
CA LYS A 93 -3.69 8.36 -7.58
C LYS A 93 -3.22 7.15 -6.79
N GLN A 94 -4.10 6.16 -6.63
CA GLN A 94 -3.79 4.94 -5.90
C GLN A 94 -2.65 4.16 -6.58
N ARG A 95 -2.66 4.03 -7.91
CA ARG A 95 -1.57 3.40 -8.66
C ARG A 95 -0.24 4.17 -8.55
N VAL A 96 -0.28 5.50 -8.46
CA VAL A 96 0.92 6.30 -8.17
C VAL A 96 1.45 6.01 -6.75
N ALA A 97 0.58 5.89 -5.75
CA ALA A 97 1.00 5.50 -4.39
C ALA A 97 1.60 4.09 -4.34
N ILE A 98 1.01 3.15 -5.08
CA ILE A 98 1.55 1.79 -5.22
C ILE A 98 2.93 1.83 -5.89
N ALA A 99 3.10 2.57 -7.00
CA ALA A 99 4.40 2.74 -7.67
C ALA A 99 5.46 3.32 -6.73
N ARG A 100 5.11 4.33 -5.94
CA ARG A 100 5.95 4.92 -4.89
C ARG A 100 6.40 3.88 -3.86
N THR A 101 5.49 3.03 -3.43
CA THR A 101 5.75 1.97 -2.44
C THR A 101 6.61 0.85 -3.04
N ILE A 102 6.35 0.45 -4.29
CA ILE A 102 7.18 -0.52 -5.04
C ILE A 102 8.60 -0.02 -5.16
N LEU A 103 8.78 1.24 -5.57
CA LEU A 103 10.09 1.86 -5.77
C LEU A 103 10.91 1.92 -4.47
N LYS A 104 10.24 2.10 -3.34
CA LYS A 104 10.87 2.11 -2.02
C LYS A 104 11.44 0.75 -1.62
N GLN A 105 10.87 -0.36 -2.09
CA GLN A 105 11.27 -1.75 -1.79
C GLN A 105 11.28 -2.08 -0.29
N PRO A 106 10.24 -1.77 0.48
CA PRO A 106 10.20 -2.02 1.91
C PRO A 106 10.06 -3.51 2.20
N SER A 107 10.50 -3.95 3.40
CA SER A 107 10.33 -5.34 3.89
C SER A 107 8.92 -5.59 4.43
N ILE A 108 8.24 -4.54 4.90
CA ILE A 108 6.89 -4.57 5.48
C ILE A 108 5.97 -3.67 4.68
N LEU A 109 4.80 -4.19 4.31
CA LEU A 109 3.77 -3.45 3.58
C LEU A 109 2.53 -3.27 4.46
N LEU A 110 2.01 -2.04 4.48
CA LEU A 110 0.73 -1.70 5.09
C LEU A 110 -0.22 -1.21 4.00
N PHE A 111 -1.32 -1.92 3.80
CA PHE A 111 -2.39 -1.52 2.88
C PHE A 111 -3.61 -1.11 3.71
N ASP A 112 -3.94 0.18 3.66
CA ASP A 112 -5.08 0.73 4.36
C ASP A 112 -6.20 1.01 3.35
N GLU A 113 -7.19 0.10 3.29
CA GLU A 113 -8.33 0.17 2.37
C GLU A 113 -7.96 0.55 0.92
N ALA A 114 -6.83 0.05 0.44
CA ALA A 114 -6.20 0.48 -0.80
C ALA A 114 -7.08 0.35 -2.07
N THR A 115 -8.29 -0.20 -1.97
CA THR A 115 -9.20 -0.42 -3.12
C THR A 115 -10.64 0.03 -2.88
N SER A 116 -10.95 0.66 -1.74
CA SER A 116 -12.34 0.93 -1.32
C SER A 116 -13.12 1.89 -2.24
N ALA A 117 -12.44 2.81 -2.91
CA ALA A 117 -13.04 3.85 -3.74
C ALA A 117 -12.98 3.57 -5.26
N LEU A 118 -12.70 2.32 -5.66
CA LEU A 118 -12.44 1.97 -7.06
C LEU A 118 -13.62 1.22 -7.68
N ASP A 119 -13.78 1.36 -9.00
CA ASP A 119 -14.64 0.49 -9.79
C ASP A 119 -14.08 -0.95 -9.82
N THR A 120 -14.93 -1.93 -10.05
CA THR A 120 -14.60 -3.35 -9.95
C THR A 120 -13.43 -3.78 -10.86
N HIS A 121 -13.32 -3.22 -12.06
CA HIS A 121 -12.22 -3.59 -12.98
C HIS A 121 -10.89 -3.05 -12.48
N THR A 122 -10.84 -1.77 -12.15
CA THR A 122 -9.65 -1.11 -11.59
C THR A 122 -9.22 -1.76 -10.28
N GLU A 123 -10.17 -2.15 -9.43
CA GLU A 123 -9.92 -2.87 -8.19
C GLU A 123 -9.18 -4.19 -8.42
N GLN A 124 -9.66 -5.03 -9.37
CA GLN A 124 -9.03 -6.31 -9.68
C GLN A 124 -7.59 -6.14 -10.19
N GLU A 125 -7.34 -5.16 -11.05
CA GLU A 125 -5.99 -4.85 -11.53
C GLU A 125 -5.05 -4.42 -10.40
N ILE A 126 -5.54 -3.56 -9.51
CA ILE A 126 -4.76 -3.09 -8.36
C ILE A 126 -4.52 -4.23 -7.37
N GLN A 127 -5.52 -5.05 -7.07
CA GLN A 127 -5.35 -6.21 -6.19
C GLN A 127 -4.29 -7.18 -6.74
N LYS A 128 -4.27 -7.40 -8.07
CA LYS A 128 -3.23 -8.20 -8.70
C LYS A 128 -1.84 -7.60 -8.49
N SER A 129 -1.69 -6.29 -8.73
CA SER A 129 -0.41 -5.59 -8.52
C SER A 129 0.03 -5.65 -7.04
N LEU A 130 -0.91 -5.48 -6.10
CA LEU A 130 -0.62 -5.58 -4.67
C LEU A 130 -0.16 -6.98 -4.27
N ARG A 131 -0.77 -8.05 -4.80
CA ARG A 131 -0.33 -9.43 -4.57
C ARG A 131 1.08 -9.69 -5.10
N GLU A 132 1.39 -9.21 -6.31
CA GLU A 132 2.73 -9.32 -6.91
C GLU A 132 3.78 -8.62 -6.03
N VAL A 133 3.46 -7.43 -5.50
CA VAL A 133 4.35 -6.64 -4.62
C VAL A 133 4.49 -7.27 -3.24
N SER A 134 3.44 -7.93 -2.73
CA SER A 134 3.43 -8.58 -1.41
C SER A 134 4.22 -9.88 -1.37
N ALA A 135 4.54 -10.46 -2.52
CA ALA A 135 5.27 -11.72 -2.59
C ALA A 135 6.61 -11.63 -1.82
N ASN A 136 6.83 -12.57 -0.90
CA ASN A 136 7.99 -12.64 -0.02
C ASN A 136 8.19 -11.43 0.93
N ARG A 137 7.10 -10.74 1.29
CA ARG A 137 7.11 -9.62 2.23
C ARG A 137 6.07 -9.80 3.33
N THR A 138 6.35 -9.26 4.50
CA THR A 138 5.33 -9.17 5.54
C THR A 138 4.30 -8.11 5.14
N THR A 139 3.05 -8.52 5.00
CA THR A 139 1.98 -7.61 4.55
C THR A 139 0.86 -7.57 5.57
N LEU A 140 0.51 -6.37 6.03
CA LEU A 140 -0.67 -6.09 6.84
C LEU A 140 -1.71 -5.37 5.98
N VAL A 141 -2.91 -5.92 5.93
CA VAL A 141 -4.01 -5.36 5.12
C VAL A 141 -5.16 -4.99 6.05
N ILE A 142 -5.56 -3.73 6.03
CA ILE A 142 -6.83 -3.28 6.60
C ILE A 142 -7.85 -3.29 5.48
N ALA A 143 -8.87 -4.13 5.58
CA ALA A 143 -9.83 -4.32 4.51
C ALA A 143 -11.26 -4.34 5.03
N HIS A 144 -12.16 -3.76 4.24
CA HIS A 144 -13.62 -3.80 4.43
C HIS A 144 -14.32 -4.72 3.43
N ARG A 145 -13.55 -5.37 2.53
CA ARG A 145 -14.09 -6.30 1.53
C ARG A 145 -13.51 -7.69 1.77
N LEU A 146 -14.39 -8.66 1.86
CA LEU A 146 -14.02 -10.06 2.09
C LEU A 146 -13.06 -10.58 1.01
N SER A 147 -13.26 -10.19 -0.25
CA SER A 147 -12.40 -10.58 -1.39
C SER A 147 -10.92 -10.22 -1.21
N THR A 148 -10.62 -9.26 -0.34
CA THR A 148 -9.25 -8.79 -0.10
C THR A 148 -8.52 -9.68 0.92
N ILE A 149 -9.24 -10.35 1.81
CA ILE A 149 -8.68 -11.07 2.96
C ILE A 149 -8.84 -12.59 2.91
N VAL A 150 -9.62 -13.14 1.98
CA VAL A 150 -9.86 -14.60 1.91
C VAL A 150 -8.59 -15.43 1.74
N ASP A 151 -7.57 -14.87 1.07
CA ASP A 151 -6.28 -15.51 0.81
C ASP A 151 -5.21 -15.15 1.86
N ALA A 152 -5.58 -14.43 2.93
CA ALA A 152 -4.63 -14.05 3.98
C ALA A 152 -4.18 -15.28 4.78
N ASP A 153 -2.90 -15.31 5.15
CA ASP A 153 -2.34 -16.37 6.00
C ASP A 153 -2.98 -16.37 7.40
N GLU A 154 -3.36 -15.17 7.86
CA GLU A 154 -4.03 -14.98 9.13
C GLU A 154 -4.95 -13.74 9.05
N ILE A 155 -6.15 -13.88 9.61
CA ILE A 155 -7.13 -12.81 9.76
C ILE A 155 -7.30 -12.54 11.25
N ILE A 156 -7.29 -11.27 11.62
CA ILE A 156 -7.52 -10.80 12.98
C ILE A 156 -8.79 -9.96 12.96
N VAL A 157 -9.77 -10.37 13.75
CA VAL A 157 -11.02 -9.61 13.94
C VAL A 157 -10.89 -8.76 15.19
N LEU A 158 -11.08 -7.45 15.01
CA LEU A 158 -11.01 -6.46 16.10
C LEU A 158 -12.42 -5.96 16.43
N ASP A 159 -12.76 -5.96 17.72
CA ASP A 159 -13.96 -5.34 18.25
C ASP A 159 -13.61 -4.56 19.52
N GLU A 160 -14.09 -3.32 19.61
CA GLU A 160 -13.81 -2.39 20.73
C GLU A 160 -12.32 -2.32 21.15
N GLY A 161 -11.40 -2.39 20.14
CA GLY A 161 -9.95 -2.34 20.38
C GLY A 161 -9.34 -3.63 20.92
N ARG A 162 -10.07 -4.75 20.88
CA ARG A 162 -9.62 -6.08 21.31
C ARG A 162 -9.67 -7.07 20.16
N ILE A 163 -8.74 -8.02 20.15
CA ILE A 163 -8.80 -9.17 19.25
C ILE A 163 -9.86 -10.13 19.79
N VAL A 164 -10.94 -10.29 19.03
CA VAL A 164 -12.05 -11.20 19.38
C VAL A 164 -11.94 -12.54 18.68
N GLU A 165 -11.37 -12.54 17.47
CA GLU A 165 -11.11 -13.77 16.70
C GLU A 165 -9.80 -13.68 15.95
N ARG A 166 -9.22 -14.85 15.67
CA ARG A 166 -7.98 -14.99 14.95
C ARG A 166 -7.93 -16.35 14.25
N GLY A 167 -7.60 -16.38 12.96
CA GLY A 167 -7.49 -17.62 12.20
C GLY A 167 -7.51 -17.38 10.69
N ARG A 168 -7.59 -18.44 9.91
CA ARG A 168 -7.78 -18.39 8.47
C ARG A 168 -9.26 -18.24 8.11
N HIS A 169 -9.55 -17.76 6.91
CA HIS A 169 -10.91 -17.57 6.41
C HIS A 169 -11.82 -18.80 6.66
N ALA A 170 -11.39 -19.99 6.26
CA ALA A 170 -12.18 -21.21 6.43
C ALA A 170 -12.40 -21.60 7.90
N GLU A 171 -11.43 -21.33 8.76
CA GLU A 171 -11.50 -21.62 10.20
C GLU A 171 -12.50 -20.69 10.89
N LEU A 172 -12.44 -19.38 10.56
CA LEU A 172 -13.32 -18.38 11.13
C LEU A 172 -14.77 -18.58 10.67
N LEU A 173 -15.00 -18.93 9.40
CA LEU A 173 -16.33 -19.29 8.92
C LEU A 173 -16.91 -20.52 9.63
N ALA A 174 -16.07 -21.53 9.90
CA ALA A 174 -16.52 -22.75 10.61
C ALA A 174 -16.81 -22.50 12.09
N ALA A 175 -16.21 -21.46 12.69
CA ALA A 175 -16.44 -21.08 14.08
C ALA A 175 -17.77 -20.35 14.30
N ASP A 176 -18.39 -19.83 13.21
CA ASP A 176 -19.69 -19.09 13.24
C ASP A 176 -19.70 -17.96 14.29
N GLY A 177 -18.61 -17.18 14.34
CA GLY A 177 -18.36 -16.13 15.34
C GLY A 177 -18.65 -14.71 14.82
N ALA A 178 -17.76 -13.77 15.17
CA ALA A 178 -17.88 -12.36 14.79
C ALA A 178 -17.40 -12.06 13.36
N TYR A 179 -16.55 -12.95 12.77
CA TYR A 179 -16.07 -12.86 11.40
C TYR A 179 -17.24 -13.05 10.42
#